data_fb2b3dd0f43f1c1531e44ae297bf6d6e
#
_entry.id   fb2b3dd0f43f1c1531e44ae297bf6d6e
#
_cell.length_a   1.000
_cell.length_b   1.000
_cell.length_c   1.000
_cell.angle_alpha   90.00
_cell.angle_beta   90.00
_cell.angle_gamma   90.00
#
_symmetry.space_group_name_H-M   'P 1'
#
loop_
_entity.id
_entity.type
_entity.pdbx_description
1 polymer ?
#
loop_
_entity_poly.entity_id
_entity_poly.type
_entity_poly.pdbx_seq_one_letter_code
_entity_poly.pdbx_strand_id
1 'polypeptide(L)'
;MQVKSRHHLRSDAIDDIATALADNLGVELDADSFEKVEFEDSDWDVVLVDGDPYVLYVADEPFLTVQGANAHPPEKHVVTVDTGAISFVSDGADIMRPGITEADDDIAAGDLVAINEEAHGKFLAIGRAKADGSDMVGDSGKVVESIHHVGDDLFEFSV
;
A
#
# COMPACT_ATOMS: atom_id res chain seq x y z
N MET A 1 -15.63 7.79 -5.63
CA MET A 1 -16.01 6.53 -4.94
C MET A 1 -17.24 6.79 -4.10
N GLN A 2 -18.28 6.03 -4.35
CA GLN A 2 -19.56 6.19 -3.67
C GLN A 2 -19.75 5.08 -2.66
N VAL A 3 -19.94 5.45 -1.38
CA VAL A 3 -20.07 4.49 -0.29
C VAL A 3 -21.37 3.72 -0.42
N LYS A 4 -21.27 2.39 -0.39
CA LYS A 4 -22.40 1.46 -0.35
C LYS A 4 -22.77 1.11 1.08
N SER A 5 -21.75 0.82 1.90
CA SER A 5 -21.94 0.46 3.31
C SER A 5 -20.73 0.90 4.14
N ARG A 6 -20.99 1.14 5.42
CA ARG A 6 -19.99 1.48 6.41
C ARG A 6 -20.39 0.84 7.73
N HIS A 7 -19.54 0.00 8.30
CA HIS A 7 -19.87 -0.71 9.54
C HIS A 7 -18.61 -1.02 10.35
N HIS A 8 -18.77 -1.08 11.66
CA HIS A 8 -17.67 -1.45 12.54
C HIS A 8 -17.24 -2.88 12.31
N LEU A 9 -15.92 -3.11 12.36
CA LEU A 9 -15.35 -4.43 12.26
C LEU A 9 -15.50 -5.18 13.59
N ARG A 10 -15.59 -6.51 13.47
CA ARG A 10 -15.53 -7.42 14.63
C ARG A 10 -14.10 -7.50 15.14
N SER A 11 -13.95 -7.84 16.42
CA SER A 11 -12.63 -7.91 17.06
C SER A 11 -11.69 -8.89 16.39
N ASP A 12 -12.20 -10.03 15.88
CA ASP A 12 -11.39 -11.01 15.16
C ASP A 12 -10.84 -10.44 13.84
N ALA A 13 -11.64 -9.65 13.11
CA ALA A 13 -11.18 -9.00 11.88
C ALA A 13 -10.13 -7.92 12.19
N ILE A 14 -10.31 -7.17 13.27
CA ILE A 14 -9.33 -6.16 13.71
C ILE A 14 -8.01 -6.84 14.08
N ASP A 15 -8.06 -7.97 14.80
CA ASP A 15 -6.87 -8.74 15.15
C ASP A 15 -6.14 -9.27 13.94
N ASP A 16 -6.86 -9.73 12.91
CA ASP A 16 -6.28 -10.20 11.65
C ASP A 16 -5.54 -9.08 10.92
N ILE A 17 -6.13 -7.88 10.88
CA ILE A 17 -5.48 -6.70 10.29
C ILE A 17 -4.22 -6.36 11.08
N ALA A 18 -4.32 -6.27 12.39
CA ALA A 18 -3.19 -5.90 13.26
C ALA A 18 -2.02 -6.88 13.10
N THR A 19 -2.32 -8.18 13.06
CA THR A 19 -1.31 -9.22 12.88
C THR A 19 -0.64 -9.11 11.50
N ALA A 20 -1.43 -8.96 10.44
CA ALA A 20 -0.90 -8.85 9.08
C ALA A 20 0.01 -7.64 8.91
N LEU A 21 -0.39 -6.48 9.42
CA LEU A 21 0.40 -5.26 9.31
C LEU A 21 1.68 -5.33 10.17
N ALA A 22 1.60 -5.90 11.36
CA ALA A 22 2.77 -6.08 12.22
C ALA A 22 3.78 -7.05 11.61
N ASP A 23 3.31 -8.21 11.13
CA ASP A 23 4.18 -9.26 10.60
C ASP A 23 4.79 -8.89 9.26
N ASN A 24 4.00 -8.30 8.36
CA ASN A 24 4.44 -8.01 6.99
C ASN A 24 5.11 -6.65 6.82
N LEU A 25 4.71 -5.66 7.61
CA LEU A 25 5.16 -4.28 7.44
C LEU A 25 5.90 -3.70 8.65
N GLY A 26 5.85 -4.36 9.79
CA GLY A 26 6.39 -3.81 11.02
C GLY A 26 5.59 -2.62 11.53
N VAL A 27 4.29 -2.54 11.21
CA VAL A 27 3.43 -1.42 11.56
C VAL A 27 2.43 -1.85 12.63
N GLU A 28 2.30 -1.04 13.67
CA GLU A 28 1.27 -1.20 14.69
C GLU A 28 0.31 -0.02 14.62
N LEU A 29 -0.99 -0.32 14.50
CA LEU A 29 -2.04 0.69 14.52
C LEU A 29 -2.70 0.70 15.89
N ASP A 30 -2.53 1.81 16.61
CA ASP A 30 -3.17 2.03 17.91
C ASP A 30 -4.37 2.97 17.69
N ALA A 31 -5.55 2.37 17.55
CA ALA A 31 -6.76 3.11 17.24
C ALA A 31 -7.95 2.58 18.01
N ASP A 32 -8.94 3.46 18.24
CA ASP A 32 -10.15 3.15 18.98
C ASP A 32 -11.28 2.61 18.09
N SER A 33 -11.23 2.92 16.78
CA SER A 33 -12.32 2.60 15.87
C SER A 33 -11.78 2.05 14.54
N PHE A 34 -12.35 0.94 14.10
CA PHE A 34 -12.07 0.34 12.79
C PHE A 34 -13.40 0.07 12.09
N GLU A 35 -13.60 0.71 10.95
CA GLU A 35 -14.83 0.57 10.17
C GLU A 35 -14.51 0.14 8.75
N LYS A 36 -15.22 -0.86 8.25
CA LYS A 36 -15.11 -1.30 6.86
C LYS A 36 -16.05 -0.49 5.98
N VAL A 37 -15.52 0.02 4.87
CA VAL A 37 -16.29 0.73 3.86
C VAL A 37 -16.26 -0.05 2.56
N GLU A 38 -17.45 -0.32 2.01
CA GLU A 38 -17.63 -0.90 0.69
C GLU A 38 -18.22 0.17 -0.24
N PHE A 39 -17.92 0.06 -1.54
CA PHE A 39 -18.31 1.05 -2.53
C PHE A 39 -19.26 0.45 -3.57
N GLU A 40 -20.17 1.30 -4.10
CA GLU A 40 -21.10 0.89 -5.17
C GLU A 40 -20.41 0.82 -6.52
N ASP A 41 -19.39 1.66 -6.73
CA ASP A 41 -18.74 1.89 -8.01
C ASP A 41 -17.30 1.33 -8.05
N SER A 42 -16.92 0.55 -7.06
CA SER A 42 -15.57 -0.02 -6.96
C SER A 42 -15.58 -1.32 -6.18
N ASP A 43 -14.68 -2.22 -6.52
CA ASP A 43 -14.45 -3.48 -5.78
C ASP A 43 -13.52 -3.32 -4.58
N TRP A 44 -13.03 -2.11 -4.32
CA TRP A 44 -12.18 -1.82 -3.16
C TRP A 44 -12.96 -1.99 -1.86
N ASP A 45 -12.34 -2.68 -0.90
CA ASP A 45 -12.76 -2.67 0.48
C ASP A 45 -11.72 -1.89 1.28
N VAL A 46 -12.16 -0.87 2.00
CA VAL A 46 -11.28 0.04 2.73
C VAL A 46 -11.64 0.00 4.20
N VAL A 47 -10.65 0.10 5.07
CA VAL A 47 -10.88 0.19 6.51
C VAL A 47 -10.51 1.58 6.99
N LEU A 48 -11.46 2.24 7.64
CA LEU A 48 -11.23 3.51 8.32
C LEU A 48 -10.64 3.22 9.70
N VAL A 49 -9.49 3.81 9.95
CA VAL A 49 -8.80 3.74 11.24
C VAL A 49 -9.00 5.09 11.91
N ASP A 50 -9.83 5.14 12.92
CA ASP A 50 -10.29 6.39 13.56
C ASP A 50 -10.81 7.42 12.54
N GLY A 51 -11.53 6.94 11.53
CA GLY A 51 -12.13 7.78 10.50
C GLY A 51 -11.26 8.04 9.28
N ASP A 52 -10.00 7.59 9.27
CA ASP A 52 -9.07 7.77 8.14
C ASP A 52 -8.92 6.51 7.30
N PRO A 53 -8.92 6.60 5.96
CA PRO A 53 -8.84 5.43 5.07
C PRO A 53 -7.40 4.90 4.97
N TYR A 54 -6.91 4.27 6.01
CA TYR A 54 -5.52 3.83 6.13
C TYR A 54 -5.25 2.40 5.71
N VAL A 55 -6.28 1.57 5.58
CA VAL A 55 -6.13 0.14 5.25
C VAL A 55 -7.02 -0.20 4.04
N LEU A 56 -6.52 -1.05 3.16
CA LEU A 56 -7.31 -1.62 2.06
C LEU A 56 -7.12 -3.13 2.04
N TYR A 57 -8.08 -3.84 1.42
CA TYR A 57 -7.94 -5.26 1.12
C TYR A 57 -7.61 -5.44 -0.36
N VAL A 58 -6.57 -6.19 -0.65
CA VAL A 58 -6.21 -6.60 -2.01
C VAL A 58 -6.26 -8.13 -2.06
N ALA A 59 -7.18 -8.69 -2.81
CA ALA A 59 -7.42 -10.14 -2.87
C ALA A 59 -7.53 -10.75 -1.46
N ASP A 60 -8.34 -10.12 -0.60
CA ASP A 60 -8.59 -10.52 0.79
C ASP A 60 -7.38 -10.37 1.73
N GLU A 61 -6.31 -9.72 1.29
CA GLU A 61 -5.12 -9.45 2.09
C GLU A 61 -5.12 -7.99 2.55
N PRO A 62 -5.09 -7.72 3.87
CA PRO A 62 -5.04 -6.34 4.35
C PRO A 62 -3.67 -5.72 4.15
N PHE A 63 -3.65 -4.47 3.73
CA PHE A 63 -2.44 -3.70 3.52
C PHE A 63 -2.70 -2.22 3.80
N LEU A 64 -1.65 -1.40 3.90
CA LEU A 64 -1.84 0.04 4.06
C LEU A 64 -2.17 0.70 2.71
N THR A 65 -3.03 1.72 2.76
CA THR A 65 -3.18 2.66 1.63
C THR A 65 -1.95 3.56 1.57
N VAL A 66 -1.83 4.37 0.51
CA VAL A 66 -0.78 5.39 0.45
C VAL A 66 -0.87 6.35 1.64
N GLN A 67 -2.07 6.81 1.99
CA GLN A 67 -2.28 7.66 3.16
C GLN A 67 -1.86 6.97 4.45
N GLY A 68 -2.22 5.69 4.59
CA GLY A 68 -1.84 4.89 5.74
C GLY A 68 -0.33 4.70 5.84
N ALA A 69 0.35 4.44 4.73
CA ALA A 69 1.80 4.28 4.69
C ALA A 69 2.52 5.58 5.05
N ASN A 70 2.01 6.73 4.63
CA ASN A 70 2.60 8.02 5.01
C ASN A 70 2.36 8.38 6.47
N ALA A 71 1.21 7.99 7.04
CA ALA A 71 0.90 8.23 8.45
C ALA A 71 1.63 7.24 9.37
N HIS A 72 1.81 6.00 8.93
CA HIS A 72 2.44 4.91 9.68
C HIS A 72 3.45 4.20 8.78
N PRO A 73 4.64 4.80 8.56
CA PRO A 73 5.59 4.28 7.58
C PRO A 73 5.98 2.82 7.84
N PRO A 74 5.79 1.93 6.85
CA PRO A 74 6.23 0.54 6.98
C PRO A 74 7.74 0.44 7.05
N GLU A 75 8.21 -0.54 7.81
CA GLU A 75 9.63 -0.85 7.97
C GLU A 75 10.08 -2.01 7.09
N LYS A 76 9.12 -2.79 6.56
CA LYS A 76 9.34 -3.96 5.72
C LYS A 76 8.53 -3.85 4.44
N HIS A 77 8.91 -4.62 3.43
CA HIS A 77 8.23 -4.68 2.13
C HIS A 77 8.20 -3.32 1.44
N VAL A 78 9.28 -2.56 1.57
CA VAL A 78 9.42 -1.24 0.96
C VAL A 78 10.31 -1.32 -0.27
N VAL A 79 9.84 -0.73 -1.37
CA VAL A 79 10.60 -0.53 -2.61
C VAL A 79 10.82 0.97 -2.77
N THR A 80 12.08 1.39 -2.90
CA THR A 80 12.44 2.79 -3.01
C THR A 80 12.82 3.11 -4.45
N VAL A 81 12.22 4.18 -4.99
CA VAL A 81 12.49 4.64 -6.35
C VAL A 81 13.24 5.96 -6.34
N ASP A 82 13.98 6.24 -7.42
CA ASP A 82 14.70 7.50 -7.57
C ASP A 82 13.75 8.67 -7.87
N THR A 83 14.28 9.90 -7.78
CA THR A 83 13.46 11.10 -8.00
C THR A 83 12.95 11.21 -9.43
N GLY A 84 13.68 10.65 -10.40
CA GLY A 84 13.24 10.63 -11.81
C GLY A 84 12.02 9.75 -12.06
N ALA A 85 11.73 8.79 -11.17
CA ALA A 85 10.59 7.90 -11.30
C ALA A 85 9.32 8.45 -10.65
N ILE A 86 9.40 9.52 -9.84
CA ILE A 86 8.26 10.01 -9.03
C ILE A 86 7.04 10.30 -9.89
N SER A 87 7.18 11.03 -10.99
CA SER A 87 6.05 11.41 -11.84
C SER A 87 5.37 10.18 -12.47
N PHE A 88 6.15 9.19 -12.89
CA PHE A 88 5.60 7.97 -13.49
C PHE A 88 4.84 7.14 -12.46
N VAL A 89 5.42 6.96 -11.28
CA VAL A 89 4.79 6.19 -10.20
C VAL A 89 3.51 6.91 -9.73
N SER A 90 3.56 8.23 -9.58
CA SER A 90 2.41 9.03 -9.17
C SER A 90 1.28 9.03 -10.20
N ASP A 91 1.58 8.76 -11.47
CA ASP A 91 0.59 8.62 -12.54
C ASP A 91 0.05 7.18 -12.68
N GLY A 92 0.49 6.26 -11.83
CA GLY A 92 0.01 4.89 -11.82
C GLY A 92 0.79 3.92 -12.68
N ALA A 93 1.95 4.32 -13.20
CA ALA A 93 2.80 3.42 -13.97
C ALA A 93 3.34 2.29 -13.12
N ASP A 94 3.52 1.12 -13.72
CA ASP A 94 4.19 0.00 -13.08
C ASP A 94 5.67 0.33 -12.84
N ILE A 95 6.26 -0.30 -11.82
CA ILE A 95 7.62 0.03 -11.40
C ILE A 95 8.62 -0.85 -12.17
N MET A 96 9.55 -0.17 -12.83
CA MET A 96 10.59 -0.78 -13.65
C MET A 96 11.91 -0.80 -12.89
N ARG A 97 12.75 -1.84 -13.12
CA ARG A 97 14.06 -1.95 -12.46
C ARG A 97 14.91 -0.68 -12.51
N PRO A 98 15.05 0.01 -13.64
CA PRO A 98 15.93 1.20 -13.69
C PRO A 98 15.55 2.32 -12.73
N GLY A 99 14.27 2.39 -12.33
CA GLY A 99 13.82 3.41 -11.38
C GLY A 99 14.02 3.05 -9.92
N ILE A 100 14.41 1.81 -9.62
CA ILE A 100 14.52 1.33 -8.23
C ILE A 100 15.94 1.53 -7.74
N THR A 101 16.09 2.20 -6.60
CA THR A 101 17.38 2.38 -5.93
C THR A 101 17.62 1.35 -4.85
N GLU A 102 16.55 0.86 -4.22
CA GLU A 102 16.63 -0.08 -3.11
C GLU A 102 15.32 -0.86 -2.98
N ALA A 103 15.41 -2.10 -2.56
CA ALA A 103 14.24 -2.93 -2.23
C ALA A 103 14.60 -3.86 -1.08
N ASP A 104 13.65 -4.10 -0.17
CA ASP A 104 13.86 -4.99 0.96
C ASP A 104 14.09 -6.43 0.48
N ASP A 105 15.07 -7.10 1.05
CA ASP A 105 15.45 -8.47 0.68
C ASP A 105 14.40 -9.51 1.07
N ASP A 106 13.52 -9.20 2.01
CA ASP A 106 12.48 -10.11 2.48
C ASP A 106 11.24 -10.13 1.57
N ILE A 107 11.18 -9.28 0.55
CA ILE A 107 10.10 -9.30 -0.43
C ILE A 107 10.24 -10.55 -1.30
N ALA A 108 9.14 -11.29 -1.42
CA ALA A 108 9.03 -12.41 -2.36
C ALA A 108 8.08 -12.03 -3.51
N ALA A 109 8.31 -12.59 -4.69
CA ALA A 109 7.40 -12.42 -5.81
C ALA A 109 5.97 -12.80 -5.38
N GLY A 110 5.00 -11.94 -5.67
CA GLY A 110 3.61 -12.10 -5.24
C GLY A 110 3.25 -11.29 -4.00
N ASP A 111 4.21 -10.78 -3.26
CA ASP A 111 3.94 -9.98 -2.06
C ASP A 111 3.40 -8.59 -2.43
N LEU A 112 2.56 -8.03 -1.55
CA LEU A 112 2.21 -6.61 -1.61
C LEU A 112 3.38 -5.80 -1.08
N VAL A 113 3.64 -4.66 -1.71
CA VAL A 113 4.75 -3.78 -1.36
C VAL A 113 4.30 -2.32 -1.35
N ALA A 114 4.97 -1.51 -0.54
CA ALA A 114 4.80 -0.07 -0.51
C ALA A 114 5.98 0.59 -1.22
N ILE A 115 5.68 1.56 -2.08
CA ILE A 115 6.67 2.23 -2.91
C ILE A 115 6.88 3.66 -2.40
N ASN A 116 8.10 3.98 -1.97
CA ASN A 116 8.48 5.33 -1.57
C ASN A 116 9.56 5.91 -2.49
N GLU A 117 9.81 7.19 -2.37
CA GLU A 117 10.86 7.88 -3.12
C GLU A 117 12.06 8.16 -2.21
N GLU A 118 13.26 8.23 -2.80
CA GLU A 118 14.52 8.32 -2.05
C GLU A 118 14.78 9.67 -1.38
N ALA A 119 14.22 10.76 -1.93
CA ALA A 119 14.56 12.12 -1.47
C ALA A 119 14.00 12.44 -0.08
N HIS A 120 12.72 12.08 0.15
CA HIS A 120 12.01 12.39 1.40
C HIS A 120 11.38 11.16 2.06
N GLY A 121 11.48 9.99 1.45
CA GLY A 121 10.86 8.77 1.97
C GLY A 121 9.35 8.76 1.87
N LYS A 122 8.76 9.63 1.05
CA LYS A 122 7.31 9.74 0.92
C LYS A 122 6.77 8.58 0.10
N PHE A 123 5.71 7.94 0.57
CA PHE A 123 5.06 6.83 -0.13
C PHE A 123 4.17 7.37 -1.24
N LEU A 124 4.28 6.75 -2.42
CA LEU A 124 3.62 7.17 -3.65
C LEU A 124 2.63 6.15 -4.17
N ALA A 125 2.84 4.87 -3.88
CA ALA A 125 2.02 3.80 -4.44
C ALA A 125 2.10 2.53 -3.59
N ILE A 126 1.13 1.67 -3.82
CA ILE A 126 1.07 0.30 -3.31
C ILE A 126 1.01 -0.61 -4.53
N GLY A 127 1.75 -1.70 -4.51
CA GLY A 127 1.81 -2.59 -5.66
C GLY A 127 2.01 -4.05 -5.28
N ARG A 128 2.02 -4.90 -6.32
CA ARG A 128 2.29 -6.34 -6.19
C ARG A 128 3.65 -6.64 -6.80
N ALA A 129 4.54 -7.24 -6.02
CA ALA A 129 5.87 -7.64 -6.50
C ALA A 129 5.75 -8.74 -7.55
N LYS A 130 6.50 -8.60 -8.66
CA LYS A 130 6.61 -9.58 -9.73
C LYS A 130 7.97 -10.30 -9.69
N ALA A 131 8.85 -9.87 -8.80
CA ALA A 131 10.17 -10.47 -8.59
C ALA A 131 10.48 -10.41 -7.09
N ASP A 132 11.47 -11.21 -6.66
CA ASP A 132 11.96 -11.12 -5.30
C ASP A 132 12.69 -9.78 -5.08
N GLY A 133 12.65 -9.27 -3.85
CA GLY A 133 13.27 -7.99 -3.53
C GLY A 133 14.76 -7.95 -3.88
N SER A 134 15.46 -9.04 -3.67
CA SER A 134 16.88 -9.17 -4.03
C SER A 134 17.17 -9.08 -5.53
N ASP A 135 16.15 -9.17 -6.38
CA ASP A 135 16.25 -9.13 -7.84
C ASP A 135 15.60 -7.87 -8.45
N MET A 136 15.24 -6.89 -7.63
CA MET A 136 14.50 -5.71 -8.10
C MET A 136 15.38 -4.60 -8.63
N VAL A 137 16.62 -4.49 -8.19
CA VAL A 137 17.57 -3.49 -8.69
C VAL A 137 18.25 -4.02 -9.94
N GLY A 138 18.24 -3.24 -11.03
CA GLY A 138 18.82 -3.68 -12.29
C GLY A 138 18.50 -2.75 -13.45
N ASP A 139 18.77 -3.23 -14.67
CA ASP A 139 18.81 -2.41 -15.87
C ASP A 139 17.51 -2.40 -16.68
N SER A 140 16.65 -3.39 -16.50
CA SER A 140 15.45 -3.50 -17.33
C SER A 140 14.39 -4.40 -16.69
N GLY A 141 13.15 -4.23 -17.13
CA GLY A 141 12.03 -5.09 -16.80
C GLY A 141 11.11 -4.53 -15.73
N LYS A 142 9.84 -4.91 -15.81
CA LYS A 142 8.82 -4.57 -14.83
C LYS A 142 8.92 -5.54 -13.65
N VAL A 143 9.00 -5.03 -12.44
CA VAL A 143 9.11 -5.83 -11.22
C VAL A 143 8.05 -5.58 -10.18
N VAL A 144 7.28 -4.49 -10.30
CA VAL A 144 6.12 -4.23 -9.44
C VAL A 144 4.96 -3.73 -10.29
N GLU A 145 3.79 -4.34 -10.09
CA GLU A 145 2.55 -3.91 -10.72
C GLU A 145 1.85 -2.92 -9.78
N SER A 146 1.57 -1.71 -10.25
CA SER A 146 0.90 -0.68 -9.46
C SER A 146 -0.57 -1.06 -9.22
N ILE A 147 -1.02 -0.90 -7.99
CA ILE A 147 -2.41 -1.20 -7.58
C ILE A 147 -3.13 0.09 -7.20
N HIS A 148 -2.49 0.92 -6.42
CA HIS A 148 -3.05 2.14 -5.86
C HIS A 148 -1.92 3.18 -5.75
N HIS A 149 -2.21 4.44 -6.08
CA HIS A 149 -1.19 5.47 -6.15
C HIS A 149 -1.73 6.85 -5.77
N VAL A 150 -0.82 7.77 -5.52
CA VAL A 150 -1.15 9.19 -5.25
C VAL A 150 -2.03 9.73 -6.38
N GLY A 151 -3.12 10.38 -6.01
CA GLY A 151 -4.02 11.04 -6.95
C GLY A 151 -5.07 10.15 -7.59
N ASP A 152 -5.09 8.85 -7.29
CA ASP A 152 -6.19 7.99 -7.75
C ASP A 152 -7.46 8.20 -6.89
N ASP A 153 -8.55 7.54 -7.25
CA ASP A 153 -9.83 7.72 -6.57
C ASP A 153 -9.77 7.34 -5.08
N LEU A 154 -9.02 6.28 -4.76
CA LEU A 154 -8.85 5.86 -3.38
C LEU A 154 -8.05 6.90 -2.57
N PHE A 155 -7.01 7.46 -3.16
CA PHE A 155 -6.21 8.50 -2.51
C PHE A 155 -7.03 9.75 -2.19
N GLU A 156 -7.97 10.10 -3.08
CA GLU A 156 -8.86 11.26 -2.94
C GLU A 156 -10.04 11.00 -2.01
N PHE A 157 -10.28 9.75 -1.64
CA PHE A 157 -11.42 9.37 -0.81
C PHE A 157 -11.24 9.83 0.64
N SER A 158 -12.30 10.43 1.19
CA SER A 158 -12.44 10.74 2.62
C SER A 158 -13.91 10.65 3.04
N VAL A 159 -14.13 10.45 4.31
CA VAL A 159 -15.49 10.41 4.87
C VAL A 159 -15.90 11.73 5.51
#